data_1b1ac3fc910469c0b9c76307884a3878
#
_entry.id   1b1ac3fc910469c0b9c76307884a3878
#
_cell.length_a   1.000
_cell.length_b   1.000
_cell.length_c   1.000
_cell.angle_alpha   90.00
_cell.angle_beta   90.00
_cell.angle_gamma   90.00
#
_symmetry.space_group_name_H-M   'P 1'
#
loop_
_entity.id
_entity.type
_entity.pdbx_description
1 polymer ?
#
loop_
_entity_poly.entity_id
_entity_poly.type
_entity_poly.pdbx_seq_one_letter_code
_entity_poly.pdbx_strand_id
1 'polypeptide(L)'
;MSEEAVAELLQKIHLSKPLLNMLRRLGKTAQTPTQILMSVKNSLDKELENHPSIQNTIEFMERHIQDVNSDQQVVCHGDINHNNLLISENGDLYLIDWDGAIIADPAMDIGMLLYSYVKQEHWKEWLSKYGLELTEDLKLRMKWHVLAQVIQNIVLHKRKNRLHEMNRYIEYLKFAQEY
;
A
#
# COMPACT_ATOMS: atom_id res chain seq x y z
N MET A 1 4.98 7.11 -19.43
CA MET A 1 3.86 7.26 -18.45
C MET A 1 4.24 8.43 -17.56
N SER A 2 3.41 9.46 -17.45
CA SER A 2 3.69 10.59 -16.55
C SER A 2 3.21 10.29 -15.13
N GLU A 3 3.92 10.77 -14.12
CA GLU A 3 3.50 10.67 -12.71
C GLU A 3 2.14 11.33 -12.47
N GLU A 4 1.85 12.39 -13.19
CA GLU A 4 0.58 13.13 -13.15
C GLU A 4 -0.61 12.27 -13.60
N ALA A 5 -0.48 11.56 -14.72
CA ALA A 5 -1.54 10.68 -15.21
C ALA A 5 -1.86 9.55 -14.21
N VAL A 6 -0.83 9.03 -13.50
CA VAL A 6 -1.02 8.02 -12.45
C VAL A 6 -1.74 8.61 -11.24
N ALA A 7 -1.37 9.82 -10.81
CA ALA A 7 -2.02 10.51 -9.69
C ALA A 7 -3.51 10.77 -9.98
N GLU A 8 -3.83 11.26 -11.17
CA GLU A 8 -5.20 11.51 -11.62
C GLU A 8 -6.03 10.23 -11.75
N LEU A 9 -5.43 9.15 -12.30
CA LEU A 9 -6.11 7.86 -12.40
C LEU A 9 -6.45 7.33 -11.02
N LEU A 10 -5.48 7.34 -10.09
CA LEU A 10 -5.68 6.86 -8.73
C LEU A 10 -6.73 7.69 -7.99
N GLN A 11 -6.70 9.02 -8.14
CA GLN A 11 -7.73 9.90 -7.58
C GLN A 11 -9.14 9.53 -8.08
N LYS A 12 -9.32 9.33 -9.39
CA LYS A 12 -10.59 8.94 -10.00
C LYS A 12 -11.09 7.59 -9.43
N ILE A 13 -10.20 6.64 -9.23
CA ILE A 13 -10.53 5.33 -8.64
C ILE A 13 -10.99 5.51 -7.20
N HIS A 14 -10.21 6.20 -6.37
CA HIS A 14 -10.51 6.41 -4.96
C HIS A 14 -11.79 7.24 -4.72
N LEU A 15 -12.11 8.17 -5.62
CA LEU A 15 -13.36 8.95 -5.57
C LEU A 15 -14.56 8.20 -6.16
N SER A 16 -14.39 7.02 -6.74
CA SER A 16 -15.45 6.29 -7.44
C SER A 16 -16.45 5.65 -6.49
N LYS A 17 -17.56 6.34 -6.23
CA LYS A 17 -18.71 5.79 -5.49
C LYS A 17 -19.28 4.51 -6.13
N PRO A 18 -19.40 4.39 -7.48
CA PRO A 18 -19.86 3.14 -8.11
C PRO A 18 -18.97 1.94 -7.76
N LEU A 19 -17.63 2.07 -7.83
CA LEU A 19 -16.69 1.01 -7.45
C LEU A 19 -16.84 0.62 -5.97
N LEU A 20 -16.89 1.62 -5.08
CA LEU A 20 -17.07 1.37 -3.65
C LEU A 20 -18.37 0.61 -3.36
N ASN A 21 -19.47 1.01 -3.99
CA ASN A 21 -20.75 0.34 -3.84
C ASN A 21 -20.73 -1.09 -4.41
N MET A 22 -20.01 -1.31 -5.51
CA MET A 22 -19.82 -2.64 -6.10
C MET A 22 -19.09 -3.57 -5.12
N LEU A 23 -17.96 -3.16 -4.54
CA LEU A 23 -17.23 -3.97 -3.58
C LEU A 23 -18.08 -4.29 -2.34
N ARG A 24 -18.85 -3.31 -1.83
CA ARG A 24 -19.78 -3.53 -0.70
C ARG A 24 -20.85 -4.57 -1.04
N ARG A 25 -21.42 -4.54 -2.24
CA ARG A 25 -22.39 -5.56 -2.72
C ARG A 25 -21.77 -6.95 -2.83
N LEU A 26 -20.49 -7.04 -3.13
CA LEU A 26 -19.71 -8.29 -3.11
C LEU A 26 -19.33 -8.76 -1.70
N GLY A 27 -19.82 -8.09 -0.66
CA GLY A 27 -19.58 -8.45 0.74
C GLY A 27 -18.23 -7.97 1.29
N LYS A 28 -17.49 -7.13 0.56
CA LYS A 28 -16.26 -6.55 1.07
C LYS A 28 -16.58 -5.49 2.12
N THR A 29 -15.92 -5.58 3.27
CA THR A 29 -15.98 -4.60 4.35
C THR A 29 -14.68 -3.80 4.41
N ALA A 30 -14.75 -2.61 5.00
CA ALA A 30 -13.58 -1.79 5.22
C ALA A 30 -12.59 -2.49 6.16
N GLN A 31 -11.32 -2.50 5.76
CA GLN A 31 -10.24 -3.03 6.59
C GLN A 31 -9.69 -1.94 7.51
N THR A 32 -9.73 -2.22 8.80
CA THR A 32 -9.13 -1.35 9.82
C THR A 32 -7.63 -1.65 10.00
N PRO A 33 -6.83 -0.70 10.52
CA PRO A 33 -5.44 -0.95 10.87
C PRO A 33 -5.25 -2.17 11.77
N THR A 34 -6.15 -2.37 12.75
CA THR A 34 -6.13 -3.54 13.63
C THR A 34 -6.28 -4.85 12.87
N GLN A 35 -7.23 -4.92 11.92
CA GLN A 35 -7.43 -6.12 11.10
C GLN A 35 -6.22 -6.40 10.19
N ILE A 36 -5.64 -5.35 9.60
CA ILE A 36 -4.43 -5.46 8.77
C ILE A 36 -3.27 -5.99 9.61
N LEU A 37 -2.99 -5.41 10.78
CA LEU A 37 -1.92 -5.86 11.67
C LEU A 37 -2.11 -7.30 12.13
N MET A 38 -3.33 -7.68 12.52
CA MET A 38 -3.64 -9.07 12.88
C MET A 38 -3.39 -10.03 11.71
N SER A 39 -3.79 -9.66 10.50
CA SER A 39 -3.55 -10.46 9.29
C SER A 39 -2.04 -10.63 9.04
N VAL A 40 -1.27 -9.56 9.16
CA VAL A 40 0.20 -9.59 9.04
C VAL A 40 0.78 -10.55 10.07
N LYS A 41 0.50 -10.37 11.37
CA LYS A 41 1.02 -11.22 12.45
C LYS A 41 0.66 -12.70 12.27
N ASN A 42 -0.59 -12.99 11.92
CA ASN A 42 -1.06 -14.38 11.70
C ASN A 42 -0.45 -15.03 10.46
N SER A 43 0.12 -14.27 9.54
CA SER A 43 0.75 -14.80 8.32
C SER A 43 2.19 -15.25 8.54
N LEU A 44 2.85 -14.78 9.62
CA LEU A 44 4.25 -15.06 9.92
C LEU A 44 4.42 -16.52 10.40
N ASP A 45 5.49 -17.14 9.93
CA ASP A 45 6.01 -18.36 10.55
C ASP A 45 7.07 -18.01 11.61
N LYS A 46 7.51 -19.01 12.39
CA LYS A 46 8.48 -18.82 13.49
C LYS A 46 9.80 -18.17 13.07
N GLU A 47 10.26 -18.43 11.85
CA GLU A 47 11.52 -17.85 11.37
C GLU A 47 11.35 -16.36 11.09
N LEU A 48 10.28 -15.97 10.37
CA LEU A 48 9.98 -14.57 10.09
C LEU A 48 9.58 -13.81 11.37
N GLU A 49 8.83 -14.43 12.26
CA GLU A 49 8.45 -13.83 13.54
C GLU A 49 9.68 -13.46 14.40
N ASN A 50 10.76 -14.26 14.33
CA ASN A 50 12.01 -14.01 15.05
C ASN A 50 13.01 -13.14 14.26
N HIS A 51 12.67 -12.69 13.05
CA HIS A 51 13.58 -11.86 12.27
C HIS A 51 13.62 -10.42 12.81
N PRO A 52 14.80 -9.86 13.18
CA PRO A 52 14.88 -8.57 13.87
C PRO A 52 14.17 -7.42 13.13
N SER A 53 14.34 -7.33 11.80
CA SER A 53 13.70 -6.25 11.02
C SER A 53 12.17 -6.39 11.02
N ILE A 54 11.63 -7.60 11.07
CA ILE A 54 10.19 -7.84 11.13
C ILE A 54 9.66 -7.50 12.52
N GLN A 55 10.37 -7.91 13.59
CA GLN A 55 10.01 -7.56 14.97
C GLN A 55 9.95 -6.04 15.15
N ASN A 56 11.00 -5.32 14.77
CA ASN A 56 11.04 -3.87 14.84
C ASN A 56 9.90 -3.20 14.06
N THR A 57 9.54 -3.78 12.90
CA THR A 57 8.42 -3.28 12.10
C THR A 57 7.08 -3.51 12.80
N ILE A 58 6.85 -4.70 13.33
CA ILE A 58 5.62 -5.01 14.08
C ILE A 58 5.50 -4.09 15.30
N GLU A 59 6.58 -3.88 16.07
CA GLU A 59 6.58 -2.95 17.21
C GLU A 59 6.24 -1.51 16.78
N PHE A 60 6.79 -1.05 15.66
CA PHE A 60 6.43 0.26 15.10
C PHE A 60 4.94 0.30 14.74
N MET A 61 4.42 -0.71 14.06
CA MET A 61 3.03 -0.79 13.65
C MET A 61 2.08 -0.83 14.86
N GLU A 62 2.43 -1.58 15.91
CA GLU A 62 1.65 -1.64 17.18
C GLU A 62 1.65 -0.29 17.90
N ARG A 63 2.78 0.37 17.97
CA ARG A 63 2.92 1.68 18.62
C ARG A 63 2.02 2.74 17.98
N HIS A 64 1.91 2.73 16.66
CA HIS A 64 1.18 3.74 15.89
C HIS A 64 -0.23 3.33 15.45
N ILE A 65 -0.73 2.21 15.93
CA ILE A 65 -2.01 1.65 15.46
C ILE A 65 -3.20 2.59 15.67
N GLN A 66 -3.18 3.43 16.70
CA GLN A 66 -4.23 4.41 16.97
C GLN A 66 -4.04 5.68 16.13
N ASP A 67 -2.81 6.02 15.78
CA ASP A 67 -2.47 7.22 15.03
C ASP A 67 -2.79 7.08 13.53
N VAL A 68 -2.89 5.84 13.02
CA VAL A 68 -3.13 5.56 11.60
C VAL A 68 -4.58 5.26 11.25
N ASN A 69 -5.52 5.55 12.14
CA ASN A 69 -6.94 5.46 11.83
C ASN A 69 -7.35 6.59 10.88
N SER A 70 -8.10 6.25 9.84
CA SER A 70 -8.65 7.21 8.88
C SER A 70 -10.14 6.98 8.69
N ASP A 71 -10.89 8.07 8.66
CA ASP A 71 -12.32 8.03 8.33
C ASP A 71 -12.55 7.90 6.81
N GLN A 72 -11.50 8.12 6.01
CA GLN A 72 -11.56 7.94 4.56
C GLN A 72 -11.47 6.48 4.20
N GLN A 73 -12.54 5.97 3.59
CA GLN A 73 -12.65 4.59 3.14
C GLN A 73 -12.90 4.60 1.63
N VAL A 74 -11.92 4.16 0.86
CA VAL A 74 -11.96 4.14 -0.60
C VAL A 74 -11.72 2.73 -1.12
N VAL A 75 -11.95 2.53 -2.41
CA VAL A 75 -11.51 1.30 -3.08
C VAL A 75 -10.02 1.41 -3.33
N CYS A 76 -9.23 0.63 -2.62
CA CYS A 76 -7.81 0.46 -2.87
C CYS A 76 -7.59 -0.74 -3.80
N HIS A 77 -6.64 -0.61 -4.70
CA HIS A 77 -6.21 -1.70 -5.56
C HIS A 77 -5.48 -2.79 -4.76
N GLY A 78 -4.63 -2.37 -3.81
CA GLY A 78 -3.90 -3.26 -2.91
C GLY A 78 -2.63 -3.88 -3.49
N ASP A 79 -2.39 -3.75 -4.81
CA ASP A 79 -1.17 -4.22 -5.49
C ASP A 79 -0.79 -3.28 -6.64
N ILE A 80 -0.69 -1.98 -6.35
CA ILE A 80 -0.30 -1.00 -7.38
C ILE A 80 1.19 -1.14 -7.69
N ASN A 81 1.49 -1.56 -8.91
CA ASN A 81 2.85 -1.65 -9.43
C ASN A 81 2.87 -1.44 -10.95
N HIS A 82 4.07 -1.28 -11.53
CA HIS A 82 4.22 -0.96 -12.95
C HIS A 82 3.68 -2.05 -13.90
N ASN A 83 3.58 -3.32 -13.47
CA ASN A 83 3.02 -4.39 -14.30
C ASN A 83 1.50 -4.32 -14.40
N ASN A 84 0.85 -3.66 -13.42
CA ASN A 84 -0.59 -3.52 -13.37
C ASN A 84 -1.07 -2.20 -14.01
N LEU A 85 -0.16 -1.39 -14.57
CA LEU A 85 -0.45 -0.16 -15.30
C LEU A 85 -0.22 -0.36 -16.79
N LEU A 86 -1.28 -0.24 -17.59
CA LEU A 86 -1.24 -0.37 -19.05
C LEU A 86 -1.56 0.95 -19.73
N ILE A 87 -0.90 1.22 -20.84
CA ILE A 87 -1.20 2.34 -21.72
C ILE A 87 -1.75 1.78 -23.02
N SER A 88 -2.95 2.24 -23.43
CA SER A 88 -3.53 1.88 -24.72
C SER A 88 -2.80 2.56 -25.88
N GLU A 89 -3.09 2.12 -27.10
CA GLU A 89 -2.58 2.78 -28.33
C GLU A 89 -2.98 4.24 -28.44
N ASN A 90 -4.13 4.62 -27.85
CA ASN A 90 -4.65 5.99 -27.81
C ASN A 90 -4.03 6.84 -26.68
N GLY A 91 -3.16 6.25 -25.86
CA GLY A 91 -2.52 6.93 -24.72
C GLY A 91 -3.32 6.89 -23.41
N ASP A 92 -4.46 6.21 -23.36
CA ASP A 92 -5.24 6.06 -22.13
C ASP A 92 -4.55 5.12 -21.14
N LEU A 93 -4.55 5.50 -19.88
CA LEU A 93 -3.96 4.72 -18.78
C LEU A 93 -5.02 3.86 -18.09
N TYR A 94 -4.71 2.58 -17.92
CA TYR A 94 -5.56 1.59 -17.26
C TYR A 94 -4.82 0.93 -16.09
N LEU A 95 -5.57 0.67 -15.01
CA LEU A 95 -5.12 -0.17 -13.91
C LEU A 95 -5.85 -1.51 -14.00
N ILE A 96 -5.10 -2.60 -14.03
CA ILE A 96 -5.60 -3.97 -14.20
C ILE A 96 -5.23 -4.83 -13.00
N ASP A 97 -5.75 -6.08 -12.96
CA ASP A 97 -5.49 -7.07 -11.90
C ASP A 97 -6.04 -6.64 -10.53
N TRP A 98 -7.36 -6.54 -10.46
CA TRP A 98 -8.12 -6.10 -9.28
C TRP A 98 -8.40 -7.19 -8.24
N ASP A 99 -7.74 -8.36 -8.33
CA ASP A 99 -7.98 -9.48 -7.41
C ASP A 99 -7.69 -9.11 -5.95
N GLY A 100 -6.73 -8.20 -5.73
CA GLY A 100 -6.37 -7.66 -4.42
C GLY A 100 -7.25 -6.53 -3.90
N ALA A 101 -8.28 -6.10 -4.65
CA ALA A 101 -9.07 -4.92 -4.32
C ALA A 101 -9.76 -5.03 -2.95
N ILE A 102 -9.58 -3.99 -2.15
CA ILE A 102 -10.14 -3.88 -0.79
C ILE A 102 -10.74 -2.50 -0.56
N ILE A 103 -11.50 -2.36 0.50
CA ILE A 103 -11.94 -1.06 1.01
C ILE A 103 -11.01 -0.70 2.17
N ALA A 104 -10.24 0.37 2.03
CA ALA A 104 -9.24 0.79 3.02
C ALA A 104 -8.94 2.29 2.96
N ASP A 105 -7.96 2.73 3.75
CA ASP A 105 -7.38 4.06 3.68
C ASP A 105 -6.64 4.28 2.34
N PRO A 106 -6.89 5.38 1.60
CA PRO A 106 -6.15 5.70 0.38
C PRO A 106 -4.64 5.77 0.55
N ALA A 107 -4.14 6.03 1.76
CA ALA A 107 -2.71 6.02 2.07
C ALA A 107 -2.02 4.69 1.75
N MET A 108 -2.77 3.59 1.67
CA MET A 108 -2.25 2.27 1.27
C MET A 108 -1.70 2.29 -0.16
N ASP A 109 -2.51 2.65 -1.12
CA ASP A 109 -2.13 2.70 -2.54
C ASP A 109 -1.17 3.85 -2.84
N ILE A 110 -1.43 5.03 -2.24
CA ILE A 110 -0.57 6.22 -2.38
C ILE A 110 0.82 5.91 -1.85
N GLY A 111 0.93 5.31 -0.67
CA GLY A 111 2.21 4.93 -0.08
C GLY A 111 3.00 3.98 -0.98
N MET A 112 2.36 2.92 -1.49
CA MET A 112 3.03 1.96 -2.38
C MET A 112 3.59 2.63 -3.64
N LEU A 113 2.85 3.56 -4.25
CA LEU A 113 3.33 4.32 -5.41
C LEU A 113 4.49 5.25 -5.05
N LEU A 114 4.34 6.06 -4.02
CA LEU A 114 5.33 7.06 -3.66
C LEU A 114 6.64 6.42 -3.19
N TYR A 115 6.59 5.44 -2.30
CA TYR A 115 7.80 4.77 -1.81
C TYR A 115 8.51 3.92 -2.88
N SER A 116 7.77 3.43 -3.90
CA SER A 116 8.36 2.55 -4.91
C SER A 116 8.84 3.28 -6.17
N TYR A 117 8.23 4.40 -6.55
CA TYR A 117 8.40 4.98 -7.89
C TYR A 117 8.66 6.49 -7.92
N VAL A 118 8.42 7.21 -6.83
CA VAL A 118 8.54 8.67 -6.78
C VAL A 118 9.60 9.07 -5.77
N LYS A 119 10.57 9.89 -6.18
CA LYS A 119 11.55 10.43 -5.24
C LYS A 119 10.85 11.29 -4.19
N GLN A 120 11.30 11.20 -2.94
CA GLN A 120 10.67 11.89 -1.80
C GLN A 120 10.56 13.42 -2.00
N GLU A 121 11.53 14.02 -2.66
CA GLU A 121 11.53 15.46 -3.01
C GLU A 121 10.34 15.87 -3.90
N HIS A 122 9.75 14.91 -4.67
CA HIS A 122 8.60 15.13 -5.55
C HIS A 122 7.26 14.74 -4.92
N TRP A 123 7.23 14.15 -3.72
CA TRP A 123 5.99 13.68 -3.09
C TRP A 123 4.95 14.79 -2.91
N LYS A 124 5.39 16.00 -2.52
CA LYS A 124 4.50 17.15 -2.34
C LYS A 124 3.81 17.53 -3.65
N GLU A 125 4.57 17.56 -4.75
CA GLU A 125 4.03 17.88 -6.07
C GLU A 125 3.05 16.79 -6.55
N TRP A 126 3.44 15.51 -6.41
CA TRP A 126 2.62 14.37 -6.79
C TRP A 126 1.28 14.36 -6.01
N LEU A 127 1.34 14.56 -4.71
CA LEU A 127 0.15 14.61 -3.84
C LEU A 127 -0.76 15.79 -4.17
N SER A 128 -0.19 16.93 -4.54
CA SER A 128 -0.99 18.09 -5.01
C SER A 128 -1.80 17.74 -6.26
N LYS A 129 -1.24 16.97 -7.20
CA LYS A 129 -1.95 16.49 -8.41
C LYS A 129 -3.01 15.45 -8.06
N TYR A 130 -2.75 14.63 -7.06
CA TYR A 130 -3.76 13.70 -6.51
C TYR A 130 -4.87 14.45 -5.73
N GLY A 131 -4.65 15.68 -5.28
CA GLY A 131 -5.60 16.50 -4.52
C GLY A 131 -5.45 16.40 -3.00
N LEU A 132 -4.26 16.05 -2.51
CA LEU A 132 -3.91 16.02 -1.09
C LEU A 132 -2.70 16.88 -0.78
N GLU A 133 -2.58 17.29 0.48
CA GLU A 133 -1.36 17.91 1.03
C GLU A 133 -0.50 16.85 1.72
N LEU A 134 0.83 17.02 1.64
CA LEU A 134 1.79 16.18 2.36
C LEU A 134 1.85 16.62 3.83
N THR A 135 1.08 15.96 4.68
CA THR A 135 1.08 16.16 6.13
C THR A 135 1.89 15.06 6.84
N GLU A 136 2.30 15.29 8.07
CA GLU A 136 2.98 14.27 8.89
C GLU A 136 2.04 13.07 9.19
N ASP A 137 0.74 13.33 9.37
CA ASP A 137 -0.28 12.29 9.50
C ASP A 137 -0.33 11.40 8.25
N LEU A 138 -0.43 12.00 7.06
CA LEU A 138 -0.43 11.22 5.81
C LEU A 138 0.88 10.43 5.62
N LYS A 139 2.03 11.02 5.94
CA LYS A 139 3.32 10.31 5.88
C LYS A 139 3.33 9.10 6.80
N LEU A 140 2.86 9.24 8.03
CA LEU A 140 2.79 8.14 8.99
C LEU A 140 1.86 7.02 8.48
N ARG A 141 0.67 7.36 8.00
CA ARG A 141 -0.28 6.38 7.44
C ARG A 141 0.30 5.66 6.21
N MET A 142 0.91 6.38 5.26
CA MET A 142 1.59 5.79 4.11
C MET A 142 2.68 4.83 4.55
N LYS A 143 3.59 5.26 5.43
CA LYS A 143 4.67 4.42 5.96
C LYS A 143 4.12 3.15 6.59
N TRP A 144 3.12 3.27 7.45
CA TRP A 144 2.51 2.14 8.13
C TRP A 144 1.94 1.10 7.17
N HIS A 145 1.20 1.54 6.15
CA HIS A 145 0.62 0.65 5.13
C HIS A 145 1.69 0.01 4.25
N VAL A 146 2.72 0.77 3.86
CA VAL A 146 3.86 0.23 3.09
C VAL A 146 4.57 -0.88 3.87
N LEU A 147 4.83 -0.67 5.17
CA LEU A 147 5.47 -1.68 6.01
C LEU A 147 4.62 -2.96 6.12
N ALA A 148 3.30 -2.83 6.27
CA ALA A 148 2.38 -3.97 6.25
C ALA A 148 2.46 -4.74 4.94
N GLN A 149 2.40 -4.05 3.80
CA GLN A 149 2.47 -4.64 2.47
C GLN A 149 3.82 -5.34 2.21
N VAL A 150 4.92 -4.73 2.65
CA VAL A 150 6.27 -5.31 2.50
C VAL A 150 6.37 -6.63 3.27
N ILE A 151 5.87 -6.70 4.52
CA ILE A 151 5.86 -7.96 5.27
C ILE A 151 4.99 -9.01 4.55
N GLN A 152 3.81 -8.65 4.05
CA GLN A 152 2.96 -9.58 3.30
C GLN A 152 3.67 -10.12 2.05
N ASN A 153 4.42 -9.28 1.32
CA ASN A 153 5.22 -9.70 0.18
C ASN A 153 6.38 -10.65 0.60
N ILE A 154 7.06 -10.39 1.73
CA ILE A 154 8.06 -11.31 2.30
C ILE A 154 7.45 -12.69 2.54
N VAL A 155 6.30 -12.75 3.20
CA VAL A 155 5.58 -14.00 3.46
C VAL A 155 5.18 -14.71 2.17
N LEU A 156 4.62 -13.97 1.21
CA LEU A 156 4.21 -14.51 -0.10
C LEU A 156 5.39 -15.14 -0.85
N HIS A 157 6.51 -14.42 -0.94
CA HIS A 157 7.70 -14.92 -1.65
C HIS A 157 8.33 -16.10 -0.93
N LYS A 158 8.36 -16.11 0.40
CA LYS A 158 8.80 -17.26 1.18
C LYS A 158 7.95 -18.51 0.90
N ARG A 159 6.63 -18.38 0.94
CA ARG A 159 5.68 -19.48 0.64
C ARG A 159 5.83 -20.02 -0.78
N LYS A 160 6.20 -19.18 -1.73
CA LYS A 160 6.47 -19.56 -3.13
C LYS A 160 7.92 -20.04 -3.36
N ASN A 161 8.73 -20.19 -2.30
CA ASN A 161 10.17 -20.54 -2.34
C ASN A 161 11.00 -19.61 -3.25
N ARG A 162 10.63 -18.33 -3.31
CA ARG A 162 11.32 -17.27 -4.06
C ARG A 162 12.23 -16.49 -3.11
N LEU A 163 13.29 -17.14 -2.64
CA LEU A 163 14.16 -16.59 -1.58
C LEU A 163 14.91 -15.32 -1.99
N HIS A 164 15.23 -15.17 -3.26
CA HIS A 164 15.88 -13.96 -3.75
C HIS A 164 14.97 -12.74 -3.61
N GLU A 165 13.73 -12.86 -4.07
CA GLU A 165 12.71 -11.81 -3.96
C GLU A 165 12.37 -11.53 -2.50
N MET A 166 12.22 -12.56 -1.67
CA MET A 166 12.00 -12.40 -0.23
C MET A 166 13.11 -11.54 0.40
N ASN A 167 14.38 -11.85 0.13
CA ASN A 167 15.51 -11.11 0.66
C ASN A 167 15.52 -9.65 0.17
N ARG A 168 15.15 -9.38 -1.09
CA ARG A 168 15.00 -8.00 -1.59
C ARG A 168 13.96 -7.23 -0.80
N TYR A 169 12.82 -7.86 -0.44
CA TYR A 169 11.81 -7.20 0.39
C TYR A 169 12.27 -7.00 1.84
N ILE A 170 13.10 -7.89 2.39
CA ILE A 170 13.72 -7.69 3.71
C ILE A 170 14.66 -6.47 3.69
N GLU A 171 15.48 -6.32 2.64
CA GLU A 171 16.33 -5.14 2.49
C GLU A 171 15.49 -3.86 2.29
N TYR A 172 14.42 -3.94 1.50
CA TYR A 172 13.50 -2.83 1.32
C TYR A 172 12.80 -2.45 2.64
N LEU A 173 12.48 -3.42 3.50
CA LEU A 173 11.91 -3.17 4.81
C LEU A 173 12.82 -2.33 5.69
N LYS A 174 14.14 -2.60 5.67
CA LYS A 174 15.14 -1.79 6.39
C LYS A 174 15.15 -0.35 5.88
N PHE A 175 15.19 -0.18 4.56
CA PHE A 175 15.14 1.13 3.93
C PHE A 175 13.86 1.91 4.30
N ALA A 176 12.68 1.29 4.21
CA ALA A 176 11.41 1.93 4.53
C ALA A 176 11.26 2.30 6.04
N GLN A 177 12.05 1.69 6.93
CA GLN A 177 12.10 2.07 8.35
C GLN A 177 12.88 3.38 8.59
N GLU A 178 13.86 3.69 7.75
CA GLU A 178 14.71 4.88 7.89
C GLU A 178 13.99 6.18 7.48
N TYR A 179 12.98 6.10 6.63
CA TYR A 179 12.14 7.22 6.18
C TYR A 179 10.88 7.35 7.05
#